data_f252671340cc5942be7dc25b420f290b
#
_entry.id   f252671340cc5942be7dc25b420f290b
#
_cell.length_a   1.000
_cell.length_b   1.000
_cell.length_c   1.000
_cell.angle_alpha   90.00
_cell.angle_beta   90.00
_cell.angle_gamma   90.00
#
_symmetry.space_group_name_H-M   'P 1'
#
loop_
_entity.id
_entity.type
_entity.pdbx_description
1 polymer ?
#
loop_
_entity_poly.entity_id
_entity_poly.type
_entity_poly.pdbx_seq_one_letter_code
_entity_poly.pdbx_strand_id
1 'polypeptide(L)'
;MDIFMDMELYEKQILISPKILKLIAEIDEFKGSWSSLGQLAPDRLTSLKQIATIESIASSTRIEGVKLSDSEVKVLLSGLDINSFKSRDEEEVAGYAEVMNLIFESYREMSLSENTIKQLHQVLLKFSSKDVRHRGDYKKLNNHVEAFGPDGKSLGIVFQTATPFDTPFKMEKLCQWLHKAFLEIEEHPLLVISKFVLNFLAIHPFQDGNGRLSRALTTLLLLKANYDYVPYSSMERVIEENKDKYYLYLRGAQTESSDSSIQLVKWIEFFLDCLITQKNVLSRKLEKEKTLLTLPKLSEQIIIALKEHGKLSLSEIVKLIGANRNTVKVHLSKLVFDKQIQKDGVGKGTVYFV
;
A
#
# COMPACT_ATOMS: atom_id res chain seq x y z
N MET A 1 -40.71 -18.33 -14.43
CA MET A 1 -39.73 -18.55 -13.33
C MET A 1 -38.38 -18.24 -13.95
N ASP A 2 -38.13 -16.92 -14.05
CA ASP A 2 -36.93 -16.40 -14.71
C ASP A 2 -35.74 -16.62 -13.78
N ILE A 3 -34.88 -17.53 -14.21
CA ILE A 3 -33.55 -17.69 -13.59
C ILE A 3 -32.74 -16.46 -14.05
N PHE A 4 -32.91 -15.33 -13.38
CA PHE A 4 -31.88 -14.27 -13.39
C PHE A 4 -30.67 -14.87 -12.68
N MET A 5 -29.78 -15.45 -13.46
CA MET A 5 -28.44 -15.77 -13.02
C MET A 5 -27.82 -14.43 -12.58
N ASP A 6 -27.69 -14.23 -11.26
CA ASP A 6 -26.97 -13.09 -10.68
C ASP A 6 -25.58 -13.06 -11.30
N MET A 7 -25.38 -12.17 -12.28
CA MET A 7 -24.11 -12.02 -12.96
C MET A 7 -23.12 -11.42 -11.95
N GLU A 8 -22.10 -12.18 -11.60
CA GLU A 8 -21.08 -11.73 -10.63
C GLU A 8 -20.42 -10.42 -11.12
N LEU A 9 -20.06 -9.55 -10.19
CA LEU A 9 -19.52 -8.21 -10.51
C LEU A 9 -18.28 -8.26 -11.41
N TYR A 10 -17.47 -9.33 -11.32
CA TYR A 10 -16.28 -9.49 -12.17
C TYR A 10 -16.61 -9.88 -13.63
N GLU A 11 -17.79 -10.43 -13.90
CA GLU A 11 -18.25 -10.78 -15.26
C GLU A 11 -18.87 -9.57 -15.98
N LYS A 12 -19.17 -8.48 -15.26
CA LYS A 12 -19.76 -7.29 -15.88
C LYS A 12 -18.77 -6.66 -16.85
N GLN A 13 -19.26 -6.43 -18.07
CA GLN A 13 -18.50 -5.65 -19.05
C GLN A 13 -18.38 -4.20 -18.59
N ILE A 14 -17.17 -3.67 -18.69
CA ILE A 14 -16.86 -2.29 -18.32
C ILE A 14 -16.85 -1.46 -19.60
N LEU A 15 -17.61 -0.37 -19.59
CA LEU A 15 -17.42 0.68 -20.60
C LEU A 15 -16.12 1.43 -20.27
N ILE A 16 -15.07 1.19 -21.08
CA ILE A 16 -13.77 1.83 -20.89
C ILE A 16 -13.87 3.30 -21.25
N SER A 17 -13.83 4.18 -20.24
CA SER A 17 -13.84 5.63 -20.45
C SER A 17 -12.50 6.14 -20.99
N PRO A 18 -12.45 7.29 -21.69
CA PRO A 18 -11.18 7.93 -22.06
C PRO A 18 -10.28 8.20 -20.86
N LYS A 19 -10.86 8.45 -19.69
CA LYS A 19 -10.11 8.62 -18.44
C LYS A 19 -9.39 7.33 -18.03
N ILE A 20 -10.08 6.19 -18.05
CA ILE A 20 -9.49 4.87 -17.73
C ILE A 20 -8.31 4.59 -18.66
N LEU A 21 -8.49 4.78 -19.99
CA LEU A 21 -7.41 4.57 -20.96
C LEU A 21 -6.17 5.44 -20.65
N LYS A 22 -6.39 6.72 -20.34
CA LYS A 22 -5.31 7.64 -19.99
C LYS A 22 -4.57 7.20 -18.72
N LEU A 23 -5.30 6.82 -17.67
CA LEU A 23 -4.72 6.38 -16.40
C LEU A 23 -3.89 5.10 -16.59
N ILE A 24 -4.41 4.11 -17.32
CA ILE A 24 -3.69 2.87 -17.63
C ILE A 24 -2.41 3.16 -18.41
N ALA A 25 -2.51 3.96 -19.49
CA ALA A 25 -1.35 4.30 -20.31
C ALA A 25 -0.23 4.97 -19.47
N GLU A 26 -0.59 5.90 -18.58
CA GLU A 26 0.37 6.59 -17.71
C GLU A 26 1.01 5.65 -16.68
N ILE A 27 0.28 4.69 -16.14
CA ILE A 27 0.82 3.69 -15.20
C ILE A 27 1.76 2.72 -15.94
N ASP A 28 1.39 2.27 -17.13
CA ASP A 28 2.19 1.34 -17.93
C ASP A 28 3.46 1.99 -18.51
N GLU A 29 3.39 3.26 -18.90
CA GLU A 29 4.58 4.03 -19.26
C GLU A 29 5.60 4.04 -18.11
N PHE A 30 5.13 4.29 -16.89
CA PHE A 30 5.99 4.26 -15.70
C PHE A 30 6.54 2.84 -15.43
N LYS A 31 5.68 1.80 -15.53
CA LYS A 31 6.10 0.40 -15.42
C LYS A 31 7.22 0.08 -16.43
N GLY A 32 7.04 0.47 -17.70
CA GLY A 32 8.06 0.25 -18.74
C GLY A 32 9.38 0.98 -18.49
N SER A 33 9.31 2.20 -17.93
CA SER A 33 10.49 2.99 -17.60
C SER A 33 11.20 2.54 -16.32
N TRP A 34 10.55 1.76 -15.45
CA TRP A 34 11.06 1.37 -14.13
C TRP A 34 12.42 0.65 -14.21
N SER A 35 12.60 -0.26 -15.16
CA SER A 35 13.87 -0.99 -15.36
C SER A 35 15.05 -0.06 -15.64
N SER A 36 14.81 1.05 -16.34
CA SER A 36 15.82 2.07 -16.63
C SER A 36 16.03 3.03 -15.44
N LEU A 37 15.00 3.25 -14.64
CA LEU A 37 15.07 4.06 -13.41
C LEU A 37 15.80 3.34 -12.27
N GLY A 38 15.80 2.00 -12.27
CA GLY A 38 16.46 1.13 -11.28
C GLY A 38 17.99 1.16 -11.33
N GLN A 39 18.64 2.09 -12.04
CA GLN A 39 20.08 2.33 -11.99
C GLN A 39 20.55 3.08 -10.73
N LEU A 40 19.66 3.31 -9.78
CA LEU A 40 20.04 3.79 -8.45
C LEU A 40 20.89 2.76 -7.73
N ALA A 41 21.81 3.24 -6.89
CA ALA A 41 22.63 2.35 -6.07
C ALA A 41 21.73 1.38 -5.26
N PRO A 42 22.07 0.07 -5.23
CA PRO A 42 21.24 -0.94 -4.56
C PRO A 42 20.84 -0.57 -3.12
N ASP A 43 21.75 0.05 -2.36
CA ASP A 43 21.50 0.47 -0.97
C ASP A 43 20.36 1.50 -0.88
N ARG A 44 20.26 2.40 -1.84
CA ARG A 44 19.20 3.42 -1.88
C ARG A 44 17.84 2.83 -2.23
N LEU A 45 17.80 1.88 -3.17
CA LEU A 45 16.60 1.12 -3.48
C LEU A 45 16.14 0.32 -2.25
N THR A 46 17.07 -0.32 -1.55
CA THR A 46 16.78 -1.04 -0.30
C THR A 46 16.16 -0.10 0.75
N SER A 47 16.75 1.08 0.95
CA SER A 47 16.20 2.08 1.89
C SER A 47 14.82 2.56 1.50
N LEU A 48 14.58 2.85 0.20
CA LEU A 48 13.26 3.25 -0.30
C LEU A 48 12.23 2.15 -0.06
N LYS A 49 12.58 0.88 -0.34
CA LYS A 49 11.72 -0.27 -0.10
C LYS A 49 11.37 -0.41 1.38
N GLN A 50 12.37 -0.30 2.28
CA GLN A 50 12.13 -0.38 3.72
C GLN A 50 11.16 0.71 4.22
N ILE A 51 11.36 1.96 3.79
CA ILE A 51 10.48 3.08 4.16
C ILE A 51 9.06 2.82 3.65
N ALA A 52 8.91 2.45 2.37
CA ALA A 52 7.61 2.17 1.77
C ALA A 52 6.91 0.98 2.45
N THR A 53 7.65 -0.06 2.85
CA THR A 53 7.12 -1.21 3.56
C THR A 53 6.55 -0.79 4.92
N ILE A 54 7.28 0.04 5.69
CA ILE A 54 6.79 0.58 6.98
C ILE A 54 5.53 1.42 6.76
N GLU A 55 5.54 2.33 5.77
CA GLU A 55 4.38 3.13 5.40
C GLU A 55 3.17 2.25 5.04
N SER A 56 3.36 1.17 4.28
CA SER A 56 2.30 0.23 3.87
C SER A 56 1.72 -0.52 5.07
N ILE A 57 2.56 -1.07 5.93
CA ILE A 57 2.14 -1.80 7.12
C ILE A 57 1.35 -0.89 8.06
N ALA A 58 1.91 0.28 8.38
CA ALA A 58 1.28 1.25 9.27
C ALA A 58 -0.07 1.74 8.70
N SER A 59 -0.10 2.14 7.44
CA SER A 59 -1.33 2.66 6.82
C SER A 59 -2.41 1.59 6.68
N SER A 60 -2.06 0.37 6.25
CA SER A 60 -3.03 -0.72 6.12
C SER A 60 -3.69 -1.07 7.45
N THR A 61 -2.93 -1.10 8.53
CA THR A 61 -3.47 -1.41 9.86
C THR A 61 -4.27 -0.23 10.44
N ARG A 62 -3.85 1.03 10.19
CA ARG A 62 -4.63 2.23 10.61
C ARG A 62 -5.95 2.39 9.87
N ILE A 63 -6.06 1.94 8.63
CA ILE A 63 -7.36 1.88 7.92
C ILE A 63 -8.36 1.05 8.74
N GLU A 64 -7.90 -0.02 9.38
CA GLU A 64 -8.73 -0.91 10.22
C GLU A 64 -8.84 -0.45 11.70
N GLY A 65 -8.19 0.66 12.07
CA GLY A 65 -8.36 1.28 13.39
C GLY A 65 -7.17 1.13 14.36
N VAL A 66 -6.08 0.50 13.96
CA VAL A 66 -4.80 0.49 14.72
C VAL A 66 -4.32 1.92 14.93
N LYS A 67 -3.75 2.24 16.09
CA LYS A 67 -3.36 3.61 16.45
C LYS A 67 -1.85 3.87 16.39
N LEU A 68 -1.05 2.90 15.94
CA LEU A 68 0.40 3.05 15.87
C LEU A 68 0.82 3.98 14.72
N SER A 69 1.74 4.92 15.04
CA SER A 69 2.41 5.77 14.06
C SER A 69 3.47 5.00 13.27
N ASP A 70 3.93 5.55 12.15
CA ASP A 70 4.99 4.93 11.33
C ASP A 70 6.29 4.73 12.15
N SER A 71 6.62 5.66 13.06
CA SER A 71 7.79 5.55 13.94
C SER A 71 7.63 4.41 14.95
N GLU A 72 6.46 4.23 15.55
CA GLU A 72 6.19 3.12 16.46
C GLU A 72 6.21 1.78 15.73
N VAL A 73 5.63 1.71 14.54
CA VAL A 73 5.70 0.52 13.66
C VAL A 73 7.15 0.20 13.31
N LYS A 74 7.97 1.20 12.95
CA LYS A 74 9.40 1.01 12.69
C LYS A 74 10.14 0.42 13.89
N VAL A 75 9.92 0.97 15.10
CA VAL A 75 10.52 0.47 16.33
C VAL A 75 10.07 -0.96 16.63
N LEU A 76 8.77 -1.23 16.51
CA LEU A 76 8.22 -2.57 16.70
C LEU A 76 8.89 -3.58 15.75
N LEU A 77 8.97 -3.28 14.45
CA LEU A 77 9.55 -4.20 13.46
C LEU A 77 11.06 -4.39 13.60
N SER A 78 11.78 -3.40 14.15
CA SER A 78 13.23 -3.51 14.40
C SER A 78 13.58 -4.27 15.69
N GLY A 79 12.66 -4.38 16.63
CA GLY A 79 12.85 -5.00 17.93
C GLY A 79 11.95 -6.19 18.22
N LEU A 80 11.43 -6.84 17.16
CA LEU A 80 10.44 -7.94 17.28
C LEU A 80 11.00 -9.09 18.14
N ASP A 81 10.62 -9.07 19.42
CA ASP A 81 10.56 -10.29 20.22
C ASP A 81 9.15 -10.89 20.03
N ILE A 82 9.09 -11.94 19.19
CA ILE A 82 7.84 -12.64 18.78
C ILE A 82 7.01 -13.14 19.98
N ASN A 83 7.58 -13.11 21.18
CA ASN A 83 6.97 -13.68 22.37
C ASN A 83 6.30 -12.65 23.30
N SER A 84 6.35 -11.34 22.98
CA SER A 84 5.87 -10.32 23.92
C SER A 84 5.23 -9.09 23.26
N PHE A 85 4.10 -9.29 22.55
CA PHE A 85 3.28 -8.16 22.12
C PHE A 85 2.55 -7.53 23.31
N LYS A 86 2.57 -6.20 23.39
CA LYS A 86 1.94 -5.43 24.46
C LYS A 86 0.48 -5.11 24.19
N SER A 87 0.07 -5.20 22.93
CA SER A 87 -1.28 -4.84 22.50
C SER A 87 -1.70 -5.63 21.25
N ARG A 88 -3.01 -5.67 21.02
CA ARG A 88 -3.59 -6.20 19.78
C ARG A 88 -3.08 -5.44 18.55
N ASP A 89 -2.89 -4.13 18.66
CA ASP A 89 -2.36 -3.30 17.57
C ASP A 89 -0.99 -3.79 17.11
N GLU A 90 -0.10 -4.18 18.05
CA GLU A 90 1.20 -4.77 17.74
C GLU A 90 1.08 -6.15 17.09
N GLU A 91 0.15 -7.01 17.55
CA GLU A 91 -0.13 -8.31 16.93
C GLU A 91 -0.58 -8.14 15.47
N GLU A 92 -1.47 -7.18 15.20
CA GLU A 92 -2.00 -6.91 13.86
C GLU A 92 -0.93 -6.35 12.90
N VAL A 93 -0.09 -5.45 13.40
CA VAL A 93 1.05 -4.89 12.64
C VAL A 93 2.06 -5.98 12.31
N ALA A 94 2.43 -6.83 13.26
CA ALA A 94 3.38 -7.91 13.06
C ALA A 94 2.86 -8.95 12.05
N GLY A 95 1.56 -9.33 12.15
CA GLY A 95 0.94 -10.25 11.20
C GLY A 95 0.91 -9.70 9.77
N TYR A 96 0.57 -8.42 9.60
CA TYR A 96 0.59 -7.80 8.27
C TYR A 96 2.01 -7.68 7.71
N ALA A 97 2.99 -7.38 8.57
CA ALA A 97 4.41 -7.33 8.18
C ALA A 97 4.90 -8.69 7.65
N GLU A 98 4.56 -9.80 8.31
CA GLU A 98 4.91 -11.14 7.83
C GLU A 98 4.28 -11.45 6.46
N VAL A 99 3.00 -11.10 6.26
CA VAL A 99 2.34 -11.27 4.96
C VAL A 99 3.06 -10.50 3.87
N MET A 100 3.39 -9.22 4.12
CA MET A 100 4.09 -8.39 3.13
C MET A 100 5.48 -8.93 2.81
N ASN A 101 6.24 -9.35 3.82
CA ASN A 101 7.56 -9.98 3.62
C ASN A 101 7.44 -11.26 2.79
N LEU A 102 6.52 -12.14 3.14
CA LEU A 102 6.27 -13.38 2.39
C LEU A 102 5.92 -13.10 0.93
N ILE A 103 5.06 -12.11 0.66
CA ILE A 103 4.72 -11.70 -0.71
C ILE A 103 5.98 -11.19 -1.43
N PHE A 104 6.76 -10.29 -0.83
CA PHE A 104 7.94 -9.72 -1.50
C PHE A 104 9.03 -10.75 -1.79
N GLU A 105 9.14 -11.80 -0.97
CA GLU A 105 10.14 -12.87 -1.16
C GLU A 105 9.69 -13.92 -2.15
N SER A 106 8.38 -14.22 -2.22
CA SER A 106 7.88 -15.43 -2.89
C SER A 106 6.74 -15.19 -3.87
N TYR A 107 6.42 -13.94 -4.25
CA TYR A 107 5.26 -13.66 -5.13
C TYR A 107 5.30 -14.43 -6.45
N ARG A 108 6.50 -14.71 -6.98
CA ARG A 108 6.66 -15.41 -8.27
C ARG A 108 6.16 -16.84 -8.21
N GLU A 109 6.43 -17.53 -7.11
CA GLU A 109 6.08 -18.93 -6.85
C GLU A 109 4.64 -19.10 -6.35
N MET A 110 4.03 -18.04 -5.81
CA MET A 110 2.66 -18.08 -5.29
C MET A 110 1.65 -18.32 -6.41
N SER A 111 0.82 -19.35 -6.29
CA SER A 111 -0.32 -19.57 -7.18
C SER A 111 -1.46 -18.61 -6.82
N LEU A 112 -2.27 -18.22 -7.83
CA LEU A 112 -3.51 -17.46 -7.60
C LEU A 112 -4.65 -18.43 -7.28
N SER A 113 -4.69 -18.95 -6.06
CA SER A 113 -5.63 -19.99 -5.62
C SER A 113 -6.22 -19.68 -4.25
N GLU A 114 -7.36 -20.29 -3.96
CA GLU A 114 -7.98 -20.21 -2.62
C GLU A 114 -7.02 -20.64 -1.51
N ASN A 115 -6.22 -21.68 -1.76
CA ASN A 115 -5.27 -22.18 -0.77
C ASN A 115 -4.23 -21.12 -0.42
N THR A 116 -3.68 -20.42 -1.43
CA THR A 116 -2.75 -19.31 -1.19
C THR A 116 -3.42 -18.17 -0.40
N ILE A 117 -4.65 -17.83 -0.72
CA ILE A 117 -5.40 -16.80 0.01
C ILE A 117 -5.61 -17.20 1.48
N LYS A 118 -5.98 -18.45 1.74
CA LYS A 118 -6.14 -19.00 3.10
C LYS A 118 -4.83 -19.02 3.87
N GLN A 119 -3.73 -19.42 3.23
CA GLN A 119 -2.39 -19.38 3.83
C GLN A 119 -1.96 -17.96 4.19
N LEU A 120 -2.14 -16.99 3.29
CA LEU A 120 -1.85 -15.59 3.58
C LEU A 120 -2.71 -15.05 4.74
N HIS A 121 -3.99 -15.43 4.81
CA HIS A 121 -4.84 -15.10 5.94
C HIS A 121 -4.36 -15.74 7.24
N GLN A 122 -3.90 -16.98 7.20
CA GLN A 122 -3.33 -17.65 8.36
C GLN A 122 -2.08 -16.94 8.88
N VAL A 123 -1.21 -16.49 7.99
CA VAL A 123 -0.03 -15.69 8.32
C VAL A 123 -0.44 -14.33 8.88
N LEU A 124 -1.42 -13.65 8.26
CA LEU A 124 -1.94 -12.35 8.71
C LEU A 124 -2.38 -12.37 10.17
N LEU A 125 -3.04 -13.43 10.59
CA LEU A 125 -3.57 -13.56 11.95
C LEU A 125 -2.68 -14.42 12.88
N LYS A 126 -1.44 -14.72 12.47
CA LYS A 126 -0.53 -15.62 13.19
C LYS A 126 -0.34 -15.23 14.66
N PHE A 127 -0.25 -13.96 14.95
CA PHE A 127 -0.01 -13.43 16.29
C PHE A 127 -1.28 -13.07 17.05
N SER A 128 -2.44 -12.98 16.38
CA SER A 128 -3.70 -12.66 17.04
C SER A 128 -4.15 -13.80 17.94
N SER A 129 -4.16 -13.57 19.24
CA SER A 129 -4.63 -14.51 20.24
C SER A 129 -6.14 -14.78 20.16
N LYS A 130 -6.91 -13.75 19.74
CA LYS A 130 -8.38 -13.80 19.60
C LYS A 130 -8.82 -14.68 18.43
N ASP A 131 -8.02 -14.71 17.35
CA ASP A 131 -8.43 -15.26 16.05
C ASP A 131 -7.94 -16.69 15.80
N VAL A 132 -7.37 -17.37 16.80
CA VAL A 132 -6.79 -18.72 16.70
C VAL A 132 -7.73 -19.74 16.04
N ARG A 133 -9.05 -19.61 16.29
CA ARG A 133 -10.03 -20.61 15.87
C ARG A 133 -10.48 -20.51 14.41
N HIS A 134 -10.16 -19.39 13.72
CA HIS A 134 -10.62 -19.16 12.35
C HIS A 134 -9.53 -18.67 11.39
N ARG A 135 -8.26 -18.76 11.82
CA ARG A 135 -7.10 -18.44 10.95
C ARG A 135 -7.09 -19.37 9.74
N GLY A 136 -7.13 -18.77 8.54
CA GLY A 136 -7.11 -19.53 7.29
C GLY A 136 -8.43 -20.20 6.91
N ASP A 137 -9.45 -20.16 7.77
CA ASP A 137 -10.76 -20.73 7.51
C ASP A 137 -11.74 -19.66 7.04
N TYR A 138 -12.62 -20.02 6.11
CA TYR A 138 -13.72 -19.14 5.74
C TYR A 138 -14.67 -18.93 6.93
N LYS A 139 -15.36 -17.81 6.92
CA LYS A 139 -16.30 -17.42 7.97
C LYS A 139 -17.38 -18.45 8.19
N LYS A 140 -17.76 -18.64 9.45
CA LYS A 140 -18.85 -19.51 9.90
C LYS A 140 -20.07 -18.71 10.38
N LEU A 141 -19.87 -17.39 10.63
CA LEU A 141 -20.90 -16.46 11.05
C LEU A 141 -21.00 -15.32 10.02
N ASN A 142 -22.19 -14.74 9.89
CA ASN A 142 -22.36 -13.55 9.10
C ASN A 142 -21.50 -12.41 9.65
N ASN A 143 -20.85 -11.67 8.75
CA ASN A 143 -19.95 -10.57 9.08
C ASN A 143 -20.25 -9.35 8.19
N HIS A 144 -21.47 -8.85 8.24
CA HIS A 144 -21.88 -7.68 7.47
C HIS A 144 -21.02 -6.47 7.85
N VAL A 145 -20.80 -5.58 6.87
CA VAL A 145 -20.11 -4.32 7.11
C VAL A 145 -21.12 -3.33 7.67
N GLU A 146 -20.89 -2.86 8.89
CA GLU A 146 -21.72 -1.88 9.59
C GLU A 146 -21.06 -0.51 9.58
N ALA A 147 -21.88 0.54 9.53
CA ALA A 147 -21.44 1.89 9.81
C ALA A 147 -21.65 2.21 11.29
N PHE A 148 -20.69 2.95 11.86
CA PHE A 148 -20.78 3.44 13.23
C PHE A 148 -20.77 4.97 13.23
N GLY A 149 -21.64 5.56 14.03
CA GLY A 149 -21.67 6.99 14.27
C GLY A 149 -20.49 7.48 15.12
N PRO A 150 -20.30 8.80 15.26
CA PRO A 150 -19.26 9.36 16.12
C PRO A 150 -19.39 8.95 17.59
N ASP A 151 -20.61 8.55 18.02
CA ASP A 151 -20.93 8.05 19.35
C ASP A 151 -20.69 6.53 19.52
N GLY A 152 -20.15 5.86 18.48
CA GLY A 152 -19.86 4.43 18.48
C GLY A 152 -21.08 3.53 18.30
N LYS A 153 -22.29 4.10 18.06
CA LYS A 153 -23.49 3.31 17.80
C LYS A 153 -23.56 2.88 16.34
N SER A 154 -24.00 1.63 16.11
CA SER A 154 -24.26 1.14 14.76
C SER A 154 -25.36 1.99 14.09
N LEU A 155 -25.04 2.51 12.91
CA LEU A 155 -26.00 3.20 12.02
C LEU A 155 -26.72 2.20 11.09
N GLY A 156 -26.42 0.90 11.24
CA GLY A 156 -26.98 -0.19 10.47
C GLY A 156 -26.00 -0.83 9.50
N ILE A 157 -26.47 -1.89 8.84
CA ILE A 157 -25.70 -2.63 7.85
C ILE A 157 -25.53 -1.76 6.61
N VAL A 158 -24.30 -1.48 6.28
CA VAL A 158 -23.89 -0.69 5.11
C VAL A 158 -23.85 -1.56 3.86
N PHE A 159 -23.43 -2.81 4.04
CA PHE A 159 -23.27 -3.76 2.96
C PHE A 159 -23.43 -5.19 3.49
N GLN A 160 -24.27 -5.97 2.78
CA GLN A 160 -24.43 -7.39 3.05
C GLN A 160 -23.39 -8.18 2.29
N THR A 161 -22.55 -8.90 3.03
CA THR A 161 -21.54 -9.79 2.45
C THR A 161 -22.17 -11.13 2.06
N ALA A 162 -21.46 -11.95 1.29
CA ALA A 162 -21.89 -13.32 1.01
C ALA A 162 -22.20 -14.09 2.31
N THR A 163 -23.17 -15.00 2.27
CA THR A 163 -23.45 -15.87 3.43
C THR A 163 -22.27 -16.82 3.69
N PRO A 164 -22.11 -17.34 4.92
CA PRO A 164 -21.11 -18.38 5.19
C PRO A 164 -21.26 -19.60 4.29
N PHE A 165 -22.51 -19.96 3.93
CA PHE A 165 -22.80 -21.08 3.04
C PHE A 165 -22.32 -20.83 1.60
N ASP A 166 -22.53 -19.64 1.07
CA ASP A 166 -22.17 -19.27 -0.31
C ASP A 166 -20.69 -18.94 -0.46
N THR A 167 -20.02 -18.57 0.64
CA THR A 167 -18.64 -18.07 0.63
C THR A 167 -17.65 -19.02 -0.08
N PRO A 168 -17.59 -20.33 0.20
CA PRO A 168 -16.65 -21.23 -0.47
C PRO A 168 -16.87 -21.27 -1.99
N PHE A 169 -18.11 -21.37 -2.42
CA PHE A 169 -18.47 -21.42 -3.82
C PHE A 169 -18.14 -20.11 -4.59
N LYS A 170 -18.45 -18.98 -3.97
CA LYS A 170 -18.12 -17.66 -4.56
C LYS A 170 -16.61 -17.44 -4.61
N MET A 171 -15.85 -17.89 -3.63
CA MET A 171 -14.38 -17.79 -3.64
C MET A 171 -13.75 -18.71 -4.68
N GLU A 172 -14.25 -19.93 -4.84
CA GLU A 172 -13.81 -20.84 -5.89
C GLU A 172 -13.98 -20.21 -7.27
N LYS A 173 -15.19 -19.72 -7.56
CA LYS A 173 -15.48 -19.04 -8.84
C LYS A 173 -14.59 -17.81 -9.07
N LEU A 174 -14.43 -16.98 -8.05
CA LEU A 174 -13.58 -15.79 -8.12
C LEU A 174 -12.12 -16.15 -8.45
N CYS A 175 -11.58 -17.19 -7.81
CA CYS A 175 -10.22 -17.65 -8.06
C CYS A 175 -10.08 -18.30 -9.46
N GLN A 176 -11.06 -19.06 -9.91
CA GLN A 176 -11.08 -19.63 -11.26
C GLN A 176 -11.11 -18.52 -12.32
N TRP A 177 -11.99 -17.52 -12.15
CA TRP A 177 -12.04 -16.37 -13.01
C TRP A 177 -10.72 -15.59 -13.03
N LEU A 178 -10.14 -15.30 -11.88
CA LEU A 178 -8.86 -14.60 -11.77
C LEU A 178 -7.75 -15.35 -12.52
N HIS A 179 -7.65 -16.65 -12.31
CA HIS A 179 -6.66 -17.51 -12.97
C HIS A 179 -6.82 -17.45 -14.49
N LYS A 180 -8.04 -17.61 -14.99
CA LYS A 180 -8.37 -17.51 -16.42
C LYS A 180 -8.02 -16.14 -16.99
N ALA A 181 -8.43 -15.06 -16.32
CA ALA A 181 -8.17 -13.68 -16.76
C ALA A 181 -6.67 -13.34 -16.87
N PHE A 182 -5.83 -13.89 -15.97
CA PHE A 182 -4.38 -13.74 -16.06
C PHE A 182 -3.72 -14.59 -17.15
N LEU A 183 -4.34 -15.69 -17.56
CA LEU A 183 -3.83 -16.55 -18.64
C LEU A 183 -4.24 -16.05 -20.04
N GLU A 184 -5.49 -15.67 -20.20
CA GLU A 184 -6.08 -15.31 -21.51
C GLU A 184 -5.78 -13.86 -21.91
N ILE A 185 -5.51 -12.98 -20.94
CA ILE A 185 -5.15 -11.56 -21.14
C ILE A 185 -6.18 -10.81 -22.01
N GLU A 186 -7.46 -11.17 -21.90
CA GLU A 186 -8.54 -10.48 -22.63
C GLU A 186 -8.82 -9.08 -22.06
N GLU A 187 -8.62 -8.90 -20.76
CA GLU A 187 -8.74 -7.60 -20.09
C GLU A 187 -7.39 -7.15 -19.58
N HIS A 188 -7.22 -5.83 -19.49
CA HIS A 188 -6.01 -5.25 -18.94
C HIS A 188 -5.81 -5.66 -17.46
N PRO A 189 -4.59 -6.08 -17.02
CA PRO A 189 -4.38 -6.59 -15.66
C PRO A 189 -4.85 -5.66 -14.55
N LEU A 190 -4.73 -4.33 -14.70
CA LEU A 190 -5.22 -3.37 -13.71
C LEU A 190 -6.74 -3.39 -13.56
N LEU A 191 -7.48 -3.67 -14.62
CA LEU A 191 -8.94 -3.83 -14.58
C LEU A 191 -9.29 -5.14 -13.85
N VAL A 192 -8.62 -6.23 -14.20
CA VAL A 192 -8.78 -7.54 -13.54
C VAL A 192 -8.51 -7.41 -12.04
N ILE A 193 -7.40 -6.77 -11.64
CA ILE A 193 -7.03 -6.59 -10.24
C ILE A 193 -8.08 -5.75 -9.50
N SER A 194 -8.54 -4.64 -10.08
CA SER A 194 -9.55 -3.78 -9.46
C SER A 194 -10.88 -4.49 -9.26
N LYS A 195 -11.31 -5.31 -10.23
CA LYS A 195 -12.51 -6.17 -10.13
C LYS A 195 -12.34 -7.25 -9.07
N PHE A 196 -11.17 -7.91 -9.04
CA PHE A 196 -10.88 -8.93 -8.03
C PHE A 196 -11.01 -8.37 -6.61
N VAL A 197 -10.37 -7.23 -6.33
CA VAL A 197 -10.41 -6.59 -5.02
C VAL A 197 -11.83 -6.24 -4.59
N LEU A 198 -12.63 -5.68 -5.53
CA LEU A 198 -14.04 -5.37 -5.29
C LEU A 198 -14.83 -6.61 -4.90
N ASN A 199 -14.69 -7.69 -5.68
CA ASN A 199 -15.43 -8.93 -5.45
C ASN A 199 -14.97 -9.67 -4.18
N PHE A 200 -13.67 -9.69 -3.91
CA PHE A 200 -13.13 -10.26 -2.67
C PHE A 200 -13.72 -9.56 -1.44
N LEU A 201 -13.80 -8.22 -1.48
CA LEU A 201 -14.39 -7.44 -0.39
C LEU A 201 -15.92 -7.59 -0.33
N ALA A 202 -16.59 -7.82 -1.45
CA ALA A 202 -18.03 -8.13 -1.49
C ALA A 202 -18.34 -9.51 -0.88
N ILE A 203 -17.54 -10.51 -1.20
CA ILE A 203 -17.67 -11.85 -0.58
C ILE A 203 -17.33 -11.77 0.90
N HIS A 204 -16.29 -11.04 1.26
CA HIS A 204 -15.80 -10.87 2.65
C HIS A 204 -15.57 -12.21 3.34
N PRO A 205 -14.63 -13.05 2.78
CA PRO A 205 -14.65 -14.50 3.03
C PRO A 205 -14.25 -14.91 4.44
N PHE A 206 -13.54 -14.08 5.18
CA PHE A 206 -13.03 -14.43 6.52
C PHE A 206 -13.79 -13.69 7.61
N GLN A 207 -13.69 -14.19 8.86
CA GLN A 207 -14.37 -13.57 9.99
C GLN A 207 -13.77 -12.20 10.35
N ASP A 208 -12.46 -12.03 10.20
CA ASP A 208 -11.70 -10.78 10.38
C ASP A 208 -10.57 -10.71 9.35
N GLY A 209 -9.93 -9.55 9.19
CA GLY A 209 -8.74 -9.35 8.35
C GLY A 209 -8.98 -9.20 6.85
N ASN A 210 -10.22 -9.19 6.36
CA ASN A 210 -10.51 -9.10 4.92
C ASN A 210 -9.95 -7.83 4.27
N GLY A 211 -10.06 -6.68 4.92
CA GLY A 211 -9.54 -5.42 4.41
C GLY A 211 -8.01 -5.43 4.28
N ARG A 212 -7.32 -5.87 5.33
CA ARG A 212 -5.85 -6.02 5.32
C ARG A 212 -5.40 -7.02 4.25
N LEU A 213 -6.04 -8.18 4.20
CA LEU A 213 -5.72 -9.20 3.21
C LEU A 213 -5.99 -8.74 1.77
N SER A 214 -7.08 -8.01 1.50
CA SER A 214 -7.37 -7.48 0.16
C SER A 214 -6.28 -6.54 -0.33
N ARG A 215 -5.71 -5.69 0.54
CA ARG A 215 -4.60 -4.80 0.20
C ARG A 215 -3.29 -5.56 -0.05
N ALA A 216 -3.00 -6.58 0.77
CA ALA A 216 -1.86 -7.48 0.54
C ALA A 216 -2.01 -8.26 -0.78
N LEU A 217 -3.21 -8.77 -1.08
CA LEU A 217 -3.52 -9.43 -2.36
C LEU A 217 -3.40 -8.46 -3.55
N THR A 218 -3.77 -7.19 -3.37
CA THR A 218 -3.55 -6.15 -4.40
C THR A 218 -2.08 -6.03 -4.75
N THR A 219 -1.21 -5.95 -3.74
CA THR A 219 0.25 -5.91 -3.93
C THR A 219 0.76 -7.18 -4.62
N LEU A 220 0.31 -8.36 -4.20
CA LEU A 220 0.66 -9.63 -4.84
C LEU A 220 0.28 -9.63 -6.32
N LEU A 221 -0.95 -9.25 -6.65
CA LEU A 221 -1.45 -9.26 -8.03
C LEU A 221 -0.74 -8.23 -8.91
N LEU A 222 -0.44 -7.05 -8.39
CA LEU A 222 0.36 -6.04 -9.10
C LEU A 222 1.77 -6.56 -9.41
N LEU A 223 2.44 -7.21 -8.47
CA LEU A 223 3.74 -7.84 -8.68
C LEU A 223 3.66 -8.98 -9.70
N LYS A 224 2.64 -9.83 -9.64
CA LYS A 224 2.36 -10.87 -10.64
C LYS A 224 2.13 -10.31 -12.05
N ALA A 225 1.58 -9.10 -12.15
CA ALA A 225 1.40 -8.35 -13.39
C ALA A 225 2.63 -7.52 -13.79
N ASN A 226 3.80 -7.76 -13.16
CA ASN A 226 5.09 -7.10 -13.40
C ASN A 226 5.09 -5.58 -13.12
N TYR A 227 4.32 -5.11 -12.14
CA TYR A 227 4.45 -3.76 -11.59
C TYR A 227 5.51 -3.75 -10.48
N ASP A 228 6.77 -4.04 -10.83
CA ASP A 228 7.89 -4.26 -9.92
C ASP A 228 8.28 -3.01 -9.09
N TYR A 229 7.75 -1.85 -9.41
CA TYR A 229 7.94 -0.62 -8.64
C TYR A 229 7.09 -0.54 -7.37
N VAL A 230 6.04 -1.35 -7.26
CA VAL A 230 5.06 -1.29 -6.16
C VAL A 230 5.69 -1.38 -4.77
N PRO A 231 6.73 -2.20 -4.51
CA PRO A 231 7.36 -2.27 -3.19
C PRO A 231 8.08 -0.99 -2.73
N TYR A 232 8.25 0.00 -3.60
CA TYR A 232 9.01 1.22 -3.31
C TYR A 232 8.13 2.44 -2.99
N SER A 233 6.81 2.27 -3.00
CA SER A 233 5.85 3.32 -2.62
C SER A 233 4.54 2.71 -2.11
N SER A 234 4.01 3.22 -1.01
CA SER A 234 2.81 2.66 -0.38
C SER A 234 1.53 3.09 -1.08
N MET A 235 0.76 2.12 -1.60
CA MET A 235 -0.62 2.34 -2.05
C MET A 235 -1.57 2.49 -0.85
N GLU A 236 -1.29 1.79 0.24
CA GLU A 236 -2.09 1.82 1.47
C GLU A 236 -2.08 3.21 2.11
N ARG A 237 -0.96 3.95 2.02
CA ARG A 237 -0.89 5.36 2.43
C ARG A 237 -1.86 6.21 1.62
N VAL A 238 -1.89 6.03 0.31
CA VAL A 238 -2.81 6.77 -0.58
C VAL A 238 -4.26 6.45 -0.24
N ILE A 239 -4.58 5.18 0.04
CA ILE A 239 -5.92 4.74 0.45
C ILE A 239 -6.28 5.34 1.82
N GLU A 240 -5.38 5.32 2.79
CA GLU A 240 -5.57 5.91 4.13
C GLU A 240 -5.93 7.40 4.04
N GLU A 241 -5.17 8.16 3.25
CA GLU A 241 -5.39 9.60 3.01
C GLU A 241 -6.72 9.89 2.29
N ASN A 242 -7.29 8.90 1.60
CA ASN A 242 -8.54 8.98 0.86
C ASN A 242 -9.60 8.00 1.38
N LYS A 243 -9.57 7.65 2.67
CA LYS A 243 -10.37 6.59 3.29
C LYS A 243 -11.87 6.75 3.03
N ASP A 244 -12.39 7.96 3.14
CA ASP A 244 -13.82 8.22 2.93
C ASP A 244 -14.25 7.94 1.49
N LYS A 245 -13.43 8.34 0.50
CA LYS A 245 -13.67 8.06 -0.92
C LYS A 245 -13.56 6.58 -1.22
N TYR A 246 -12.58 5.90 -0.62
CA TYR A 246 -12.39 4.46 -0.76
C TYR A 246 -13.66 3.70 -0.37
N TYR A 247 -14.19 3.95 0.83
CA TYR A 247 -15.42 3.29 1.27
C TYR A 247 -16.66 3.73 0.50
N LEU A 248 -16.73 5.00 0.06
CA LEU A 248 -17.83 5.50 -0.76
C LEU A 248 -17.93 4.75 -2.09
N TYR A 249 -16.82 4.64 -2.83
CA TYR A 249 -16.81 3.98 -4.13
C TYR A 249 -16.92 2.46 -4.02
N LEU A 250 -16.28 1.86 -3.01
CA LEU A 250 -16.41 0.44 -2.71
C LEU A 250 -17.88 0.08 -2.47
N ARG A 251 -18.56 0.81 -1.59
CA ARG A 251 -19.99 0.61 -1.30
C ARG A 251 -20.85 0.81 -2.53
N GLY A 252 -20.65 1.90 -3.27
CA GLY A 252 -21.43 2.19 -4.47
C GLY A 252 -21.36 1.06 -5.49
N ALA A 253 -20.16 0.49 -5.70
CA ALA A 253 -19.95 -0.59 -6.65
C ALA A 253 -20.50 -1.95 -6.19
N GLN A 254 -20.70 -2.14 -4.90
CA GLN A 254 -21.25 -3.38 -4.30
C GLN A 254 -22.78 -3.35 -4.17
N THR A 255 -23.41 -2.18 -4.36
CA THR A 255 -24.87 -2.05 -4.24
C THR A 255 -25.53 -2.45 -5.56
N GLU A 256 -26.52 -3.32 -5.49
CA GLU A 256 -27.38 -3.67 -6.63
C GLU A 256 -28.28 -2.47 -6.95
N SER A 257 -27.95 -1.76 -8.03
CA SER A 257 -28.75 -0.64 -8.52
C SER A 257 -28.75 -0.65 -10.04
N SER A 258 -29.75 0.01 -10.67
CA SER A 258 -29.79 0.24 -12.11
C SER A 258 -28.51 0.89 -12.67
N ASP A 259 -27.75 1.56 -11.81
CA ASP A 259 -26.50 2.27 -12.13
C ASP A 259 -25.23 1.46 -11.77
N SER A 260 -25.35 0.15 -11.53
CA SER A 260 -24.22 -0.67 -11.04
C SER A 260 -22.99 -0.61 -11.96
N SER A 261 -23.15 -0.49 -13.28
CA SER A 261 -22.05 -0.33 -14.23
C SER A 261 -21.33 1.01 -14.07
N ILE A 262 -22.06 2.09 -13.80
CA ILE A 262 -21.48 3.42 -13.55
C ILE A 262 -20.68 3.40 -12.23
N GLN A 263 -21.21 2.77 -11.21
CA GLN A 263 -20.52 2.67 -9.90
C GLN A 263 -19.26 1.80 -10.00
N LEU A 264 -19.29 0.73 -10.80
CA LEU A 264 -18.09 -0.08 -11.08
C LEU A 264 -17.01 0.75 -11.79
N VAL A 265 -17.38 1.57 -12.77
CA VAL A 265 -16.45 2.48 -13.45
C VAL A 265 -15.83 3.46 -12.46
N LYS A 266 -16.61 4.06 -11.55
CA LYS A 266 -16.10 4.98 -10.51
C LYS A 266 -15.12 4.29 -9.55
N TRP A 267 -15.40 3.04 -9.17
CA TRP A 267 -14.47 2.26 -8.36
C TRP A 267 -13.14 2.03 -9.09
N ILE A 268 -13.19 1.62 -10.36
CA ILE A 268 -12.00 1.38 -11.19
C ILE A 268 -11.19 2.68 -11.35
N GLU A 269 -11.85 3.79 -11.67
CA GLU A 269 -11.18 5.09 -11.78
C GLU A 269 -10.50 5.48 -10.48
N PHE A 270 -11.16 5.30 -9.33
CA PHE A 270 -10.55 5.55 -8.02
C PHE A 270 -9.33 4.65 -7.77
N PHE A 271 -9.43 3.36 -8.08
CA PHE A 271 -8.33 2.41 -7.95
C PHE A 271 -7.12 2.83 -8.78
N LEU A 272 -7.34 3.20 -10.04
CA LEU A 272 -6.30 3.70 -10.93
C LEU A 272 -5.72 5.05 -10.48
N ASP A 273 -6.55 5.98 -9.99
CA ASP A 273 -6.10 7.26 -9.42
C ASP A 273 -5.20 7.04 -8.19
N CYS A 274 -5.45 6.01 -7.38
CA CYS A 274 -4.55 5.61 -6.28
C CYS A 274 -3.18 5.14 -6.80
N LEU A 275 -3.14 4.33 -7.85
CA LEU A 275 -1.89 3.88 -8.48
C LEU A 275 -1.11 5.04 -9.13
N ILE A 276 -1.80 5.99 -9.79
CA ILE A 276 -1.19 7.22 -10.29
C ILE A 276 -0.55 8.02 -9.16
N THR A 277 -1.26 8.18 -8.06
CA THR A 277 -0.73 8.90 -6.89
C THR A 277 0.48 8.20 -6.31
N GLN A 278 0.42 6.88 -6.13
CA GLN A 278 1.53 6.04 -5.67
C GLN A 278 2.78 6.22 -6.54
N LYS A 279 2.64 6.08 -7.88
CA LYS A 279 3.76 6.23 -8.81
C LYS A 279 4.33 7.66 -8.81
N ASN A 280 3.47 8.69 -8.68
CA ASN A 280 3.91 10.08 -8.64
C ASN A 280 4.70 10.40 -7.36
N VAL A 281 4.32 9.80 -6.22
CA VAL A 281 5.10 9.88 -4.98
C VAL A 281 6.47 9.24 -5.18
N LEU A 282 6.52 8.05 -5.79
CA LEU A 282 7.77 7.36 -6.09
C LEU A 282 8.65 8.17 -7.05
N SER A 283 8.10 8.67 -8.16
CA SER A 283 8.84 9.51 -9.13
C SER A 283 9.53 10.67 -8.44
N ARG A 284 8.82 11.39 -7.56
CA ARG A 284 9.39 12.52 -6.79
C ARG A 284 10.49 12.07 -5.83
N LYS A 285 10.34 10.91 -5.17
CA LYS A 285 11.40 10.34 -4.30
C LYS A 285 12.64 10.01 -5.15
N LEU A 286 12.48 9.40 -6.33
CA LEU A 286 13.56 9.05 -7.26
C LEU A 286 14.30 10.29 -7.81
N GLU A 287 13.58 11.33 -8.19
CA GLU A 287 14.18 12.58 -8.67
C GLU A 287 15.04 13.23 -7.59
N LYS A 288 14.56 13.25 -6.34
CA LYS A 288 15.36 13.72 -5.19
C LYS A 288 16.62 12.90 -5.01
N GLU A 289 16.53 11.56 -5.10
CA GLU A 289 17.71 10.70 -4.99
C GLU A 289 18.70 10.89 -6.15
N LYS A 290 18.21 11.05 -7.39
CA LYS A 290 19.08 11.39 -8.55
C LYS A 290 19.78 12.71 -8.34
N THR A 291 19.07 13.72 -7.87
CA THR A 291 19.67 15.05 -7.59
C THR A 291 20.78 14.93 -6.54
N LEU A 292 20.58 14.09 -5.49
CA LEU A 292 21.63 13.84 -4.50
C LEU A 292 22.87 13.16 -5.10
N LEU A 293 22.71 12.24 -6.05
CA LEU A 293 23.83 11.58 -6.74
C LEU A 293 24.65 12.52 -7.62
N THR A 294 24.05 13.59 -8.14
CA THR A 294 24.75 14.61 -8.93
C THR A 294 25.49 15.65 -8.09
N LEU A 295 25.28 15.64 -6.77
CA LEU A 295 25.96 16.56 -5.86
C LEU A 295 27.41 16.12 -5.62
N PRO A 296 28.32 17.10 -5.38
CA PRO A 296 29.65 16.78 -4.87
C PRO A 296 29.54 15.96 -3.58
N LYS A 297 30.40 14.97 -3.41
CA LYS A 297 30.39 14.03 -2.27
C LYS A 297 30.23 14.70 -0.90
N LEU A 298 30.85 15.87 -0.70
CA LEU A 298 30.73 16.62 0.55
C LEU A 298 29.31 17.22 0.73
N SER A 299 28.67 17.70 -0.34
CA SER A 299 27.28 18.17 -0.29
C SER A 299 26.32 17.06 0.07
N GLU A 300 26.52 15.88 -0.49
CA GLU A 300 25.75 14.67 -0.17
C GLU A 300 25.89 14.31 1.34
N GLN A 301 27.14 14.26 1.85
CA GLN A 301 27.39 13.99 3.27
C GLN A 301 26.72 15.01 4.19
N ILE A 302 26.70 16.29 3.82
CA ILE A 302 26.01 17.34 4.58
C ILE A 302 24.49 17.06 4.65
N ILE A 303 23.86 16.73 3.52
CA ILE A 303 22.42 16.46 3.47
C ILE A 303 22.09 15.21 4.30
N ILE A 304 22.90 14.15 4.22
CA ILE A 304 22.72 12.93 5.01
C ILE A 304 22.78 13.25 6.49
N ALA A 305 23.80 13.99 6.93
CA ALA A 305 23.95 14.38 8.34
C ALA A 305 22.75 15.22 8.85
N LEU A 306 22.23 16.13 8.02
CA LEU A 306 21.03 16.91 8.34
C LEU A 306 19.76 16.06 8.42
N LYS A 307 19.61 15.04 7.57
CA LYS A 307 18.48 14.10 7.61
C LYS A 307 18.51 13.23 8.87
N GLU A 308 19.70 12.79 9.29
CA GLU A 308 19.87 11.90 10.45
C GLU A 308 19.74 12.64 11.80
N HIS A 309 20.27 13.86 11.87
CA HIS A 309 20.40 14.61 13.13
C HIS A 309 19.45 15.82 13.23
N GLY A 310 18.69 16.12 12.18
CA GLY A 310 17.77 17.26 12.16
C GLY A 310 18.48 18.61 11.98
N LYS A 311 18.19 19.59 12.84
CA LYS A 311 18.80 20.93 12.79
C LYS A 311 20.22 20.91 13.33
N LEU A 312 21.20 21.27 12.50
CA LEU A 312 22.62 21.33 12.87
C LEU A 312 23.22 22.71 12.57
N SER A 313 24.10 23.19 13.45
CA SER A 313 24.98 24.35 13.20
C SER A 313 26.16 23.98 12.28
N LEU A 314 26.79 24.99 11.68
CA LEU A 314 28.01 24.77 10.87
C LEU A 314 29.10 24.01 11.69
N SER A 315 29.23 24.28 12.97
CA SER A 315 30.25 23.66 13.82
C SER A 315 29.98 22.16 14.04
N GLU A 316 28.73 21.79 14.24
CA GLU A 316 28.30 20.39 14.40
C GLU A 316 28.48 19.61 13.09
N ILE A 317 28.09 20.20 11.94
CA ILE A 317 28.31 19.59 10.63
C ILE A 317 29.79 19.34 10.37
N VAL A 318 30.63 20.34 10.62
CA VAL A 318 32.11 20.21 10.51
C VAL A 318 32.66 19.09 11.38
N LYS A 319 32.17 18.98 12.60
CA LYS A 319 32.61 17.93 13.55
C LYS A 319 32.15 16.54 13.11
N LEU A 320 30.92 16.41 12.64
CA LEU A 320 30.36 15.13 12.16
C LEU A 320 31.05 14.62 10.89
N ILE A 321 31.29 15.51 9.93
CA ILE A 321 31.83 15.13 8.61
C ILE A 321 33.36 15.08 8.59
N GLY A 322 34.03 15.78 9.52
CA GLY A 322 35.50 15.86 9.55
C GLY A 322 36.12 16.69 8.42
N ALA A 323 35.35 17.56 7.76
CA ALA A 323 35.79 18.34 6.61
C ALA A 323 36.21 19.77 6.99
N ASN A 324 36.99 20.43 6.10
CA ASN A 324 37.42 21.82 6.32
C ASN A 324 36.21 22.76 6.43
N ARG A 325 36.22 23.63 7.46
CA ARG A 325 35.12 24.56 7.79
C ARG A 325 34.73 25.47 6.62
N ASN A 326 35.74 26.02 5.91
CA ASN A 326 35.47 26.93 4.79
C ASN A 326 34.84 26.18 3.61
N THR A 327 35.29 24.97 3.33
CA THR A 327 34.72 24.10 2.31
C THR A 327 33.27 23.74 2.64
N VAL A 328 33.01 23.31 3.89
CA VAL A 328 31.62 23.04 4.35
C VAL A 328 30.74 24.27 4.20
N LYS A 329 31.23 25.47 4.55
CA LYS A 329 30.46 26.72 4.41
C LYS A 329 30.09 27.03 2.94
N VAL A 330 31.01 26.80 2.00
CA VAL A 330 30.74 26.99 0.56
C VAL A 330 29.66 26.03 0.11
N HIS A 331 29.76 24.74 0.46
CA HIS A 331 28.76 23.74 0.11
C HIS A 331 27.39 24.03 0.74
N LEU A 332 27.33 24.44 2.01
CA LEU A 332 26.08 24.86 2.67
C LEU A 332 25.44 26.07 1.96
N SER A 333 26.25 27.08 1.58
CA SER A 333 25.73 28.25 0.85
C SER A 333 25.12 27.84 -0.49
N LYS A 334 25.77 26.93 -1.23
CA LYS A 334 25.27 26.40 -2.50
C LYS A 334 23.99 25.58 -2.30
N LEU A 335 23.97 24.70 -1.31
CA LEU A 335 22.79 23.88 -0.99
C LEU A 335 21.57 24.72 -0.60
N VAL A 336 21.79 25.84 0.14
CA VAL A 336 20.71 26.78 0.48
C VAL A 336 20.24 27.53 -0.77
N PHE A 337 21.18 27.98 -1.63
CA PHE A 337 20.84 28.65 -2.88
C PHE A 337 20.03 27.73 -3.81
N ASP A 338 20.44 26.48 -3.93
CA ASP A 338 19.78 25.44 -4.74
C ASP A 338 18.50 24.90 -4.07
N LYS A 339 18.07 25.48 -2.92
CA LYS A 339 16.89 25.08 -2.12
C LYS A 339 16.88 23.61 -1.70
N GLN A 340 18.06 22.98 -1.60
CA GLN A 340 18.21 21.60 -1.14
C GLN A 340 18.16 21.48 0.38
N ILE A 341 18.55 22.56 1.09
CA ILE A 341 18.45 22.69 2.55
C ILE A 341 17.92 24.09 2.91
N GLN A 342 17.43 24.22 4.11
CA GLN A 342 16.99 25.48 4.68
C GLN A 342 17.98 25.96 5.74
N LYS A 343 18.00 27.27 5.99
CA LYS A 343 18.75 27.87 7.11
C LYS A 343 17.83 28.73 7.96
N ASP A 344 18.07 28.73 9.26
CA ASP A 344 17.38 29.56 10.23
C ASP A 344 18.41 30.25 11.14
N GLY A 345 18.11 31.45 11.62
CA GLY A 345 19.00 32.24 12.46
C GLY A 345 20.04 33.05 11.72
N VAL A 346 20.79 33.86 12.47
CA VAL A 346 21.82 34.79 11.99
C VAL A 346 23.12 34.62 12.78
N GLY A 347 24.27 34.77 12.12
CA GLY A 347 25.59 34.74 12.73
C GLY A 347 25.94 33.38 13.36
N LYS A 348 26.37 33.37 14.62
CA LYS A 348 26.76 32.12 15.31
C LYS A 348 25.58 31.20 15.65
N GLY A 349 24.35 31.72 15.65
CA GLY A 349 23.14 30.97 15.90
C GLY A 349 22.50 30.36 14.64
N THR A 350 23.14 30.42 13.47
CA THR A 350 22.61 29.85 12.25
C THR A 350 22.62 28.33 12.30
N VAL A 351 21.47 27.72 12.06
CA VAL A 351 21.29 26.28 11.92
C VAL A 351 20.77 25.93 10.52
N TYR A 352 21.09 24.73 10.06
CA TYR A 352 20.69 24.20 8.74
C TYR A 352 19.84 22.95 8.95
N PHE A 353 18.87 22.71 8.07
CA PHE A 353 17.98 21.55 8.08
C PHE A 353 17.43 21.25 6.66
N VAL A 354 16.92 20.05 6.48
CA VAL A 354 16.30 19.61 5.22
C VAL A 354 14.80 19.86 5.24
#